data_82a109a02e4e2710fb46d08ca589adfb
#
_entry.id   82a109a02e4e2710fb46d08ca589adfb
#
_cell.length_a   1.000
_cell.length_b   1.000
_cell.length_c   1.000
_cell.angle_alpha   90.00
_cell.angle_beta   90.00
_cell.angle_gamma   90.00
#
_symmetry.space_group_name_H-M   'P 1'
#
loop_
_entity.id
_entity.type
_entity.pdbx_description
1 polymer ?
#
loop_
_entity_poly.entity_id
_entity_poly.type
_entity_poly.pdbx_seq_one_letter_code
_entity_poly.pdbx_strand_id
1 'polypeptide(L)'
;RTIAVVRRTIMSLLNLDLVSKQNKIVANSIFKYDYSGETTISDICNELEQGKIVIIDTSSFSGSVEILIGSMVTSEIFSKYKYYKTKDQLSSKPVISIVLEEAPRVLGKDILDRGNNIFSTIAREGRKFKIGLTAITQLPSLIPRQILANMNTKIIMGIEMQPERQAIIESSAQDLSTDNRNIASLDKGEAIITSNFSKFAIPIKIPFFDEVVKEQLQKQNKNQHKTLKQTLPNPKPQTVTDFSGINS
;
A
#
# COMPACT_ATOMS: atom_id res chain seq x y z
N ARG A 1 -35.95 -10.59 15.03
CA ARG A 1 -35.33 -11.29 13.85
C ARG A 1 -33.99 -10.65 13.47
N THR A 2 -33.90 -9.34 13.36
CA THR A 2 -32.67 -8.59 12.94
C THR A 2 -31.49 -8.80 13.89
N ILE A 3 -31.70 -8.70 15.22
CA ILE A 3 -30.62 -8.88 16.23
C ILE A 3 -30.01 -10.28 16.15
N ALA A 4 -30.82 -11.33 15.97
CA ALA A 4 -30.32 -12.69 15.84
C ALA A 4 -29.48 -12.91 14.58
N VAL A 5 -29.82 -12.25 13.48
CA VAL A 5 -29.05 -12.29 12.22
C VAL A 5 -27.71 -11.58 12.42
N VAL A 6 -27.72 -10.35 12.95
CA VAL A 6 -26.50 -9.58 13.22
C VAL A 6 -25.56 -10.37 14.17
N ARG A 7 -26.09 -10.91 15.26
CA ARG A 7 -25.33 -11.74 16.19
C ARG A 7 -24.68 -12.93 15.48
N ARG A 8 -25.45 -13.68 14.68
CA ARG A 8 -24.92 -14.83 13.93
C ARG A 8 -23.83 -14.43 12.97
N THR A 9 -24.02 -13.33 12.26
CA THR A 9 -23.01 -12.82 11.31
C THR A 9 -21.73 -12.44 12.02
N ILE A 10 -21.80 -11.71 13.14
CA ILE A 10 -20.62 -11.33 13.93
C ILE A 10 -19.92 -12.59 14.48
N MET A 11 -20.66 -13.54 15.03
CA MET A 11 -20.09 -14.76 15.57
C MET A 11 -19.40 -15.60 14.48
N SER A 12 -20.01 -15.70 13.32
CA SER A 12 -19.42 -16.40 12.17
C SER A 12 -18.16 -15.70 11.65
N LEU A 13 -18.19 -14.37 11.55
CA LEU A 13 -17.10 -13.57 11.00
C LEU A 13 -15.87 -13.58 11.92
N LEU A 14 -16.09 -13.51 13.23
CA LEU A 14 -15.03 -13.53 14.24
C LEU A 14 -14.71 -14.95 14.73
N ASN A 15 -15.37 -15.97 14.21
CA ASN A 15 -15.27 -17.36 14.66
C ASN A 15 -15.41 -17.49 16.20
N LEU A 16 -16.47 -16.89 16.73
CA LEU A 16 -16.72 -16.83 18.17
C LEU A 16 -17.65 -17.96 18.61
N ASP A 17 -17.27 -18.69 19.66
CA ASP A 17 -18.14 -19.64 20.33
C ASP A 17 -18.63 -19.07 21.67
N LEU A 18 -19.92 -19.24 21.94
CA LEU A 18 -20.50 -18.97 23.25
C LEU A 18 -20.42 -20.24 24.09
N VAL A 19 -19.52 -20.24 25.05
CA VAL A 19 -19.49 -21.32 26.05
C VAL A 19 -20.66 -21.11 26.99
N SER A 20 -21.73 -21.88 26.79
CA SER A 20 -23.06 -21.71 27.37
C SER A 20 -23.14 -21.77 28.91
N LYS A 21 -22.10 -22.25 29.60
CA LYS A 21 -22.08 -22.34 31.08
C LYS A 21 -21.37 -21.16 31.78
N GLN A 22 -20.65 -20.30 31.06
CA GLN A 22 -19.87 -19.23 31.69
C GLN A 22 -20.10 -17.85 31.07
N ASN A 23 -21.04 -17.66 30.16
CA ASN A 23 -21.22 -16.43 29.39
C ASN A 23 -19.90 -15.89 28.80
N LYS A 24 -18.95 -16.77 28.53
CA LYS A 24 -17.63 -16.41 28.03
C LYS A 24 -17.60 -16.53 26.51
N ILE A 25 -17.18 -15.48 25.85
CA ILE A 25 -16.92 -15.47 24.42
C ILE A 25 -15.50 -15.98 24.22
N VAL A 26 -15.34 -17.06 23.45
CA VAL A 26 -14.03 -17.61 23.09
C VAL A 26 -13.83 -17.35 21.60
N ALA A 27 -12.76 -16.65 21.25
CA ALA A 27 -12.35 -16.45 19.87
C ALA A 27 -11.44 -17.62 19.44
N ASN A 28 -11.88 -18.38 18.44
CA ASN A 28 -11.19 -19.58 17.98
C ASN A 28 -10.34 -19.32 16.71
N SER A 29 -10.00 -18.06 16.45
CA SER A 29 -9.23 -17.71 15.24
C SER A 29 -8.20 -16.61 15.52
N ILE A 30 -7.87 -15.86 14.48
CA ILE A 30 -6.94 -14.72 14.48
C ILE A 30 -7.31 -13.60 15.45
N PHE A 31 -8.58 -13.46 15.81
CA PHE A 31 -9.02 -12.47 16.78
C PHE A 31 -8.84 -13.03 18.19
N LYS A 32 -7.76 -12.61 18.85
CA LYS A 32 -7.54 -12.94 20.27
C LYS A 32 -8.02 -11.79 21.12
N TYR A 33 -8.73 -12.13 22.21
CA TYR A 33 -9.05 -11.17 23.26
C TYR A 33 -7.93 -11.24 24.30
N ASP A 34 -7.06 -10.23 24.31
CA ASP A 34 -6.00 -10.13 25.29
C ASP A 34 -6.23 -8.91 26.20
N TYR A 35 -6.05 -9.11 27.50
CA TYR A 35 -6.14 -8.05 28.50
C TYR A 35 -4.84 -7.22 28.61
N SER A 36 -3.76 -7.59 27.91
CA SER A 36 -2.47 -6.92 28.00
C SER A 36 -2.47 -5.50 27.42
N GLY A 37 -3.53 -5.11 26.72
CA GLY A 37 -3.67 -3.77 26.14
C GLY A 37 -2.80 -3.51 24.89
N GLU A 38 -1.97 -4.44 24.49
CA GLU A 38 -1.21 -4.38 23.24
C GLU A 38 -2.15 -4.76 22.10
N THR A 39 -2.37 -3.82 21.19
CA THR A 39 -3.16 -4.06 19.98
C THR A 39 -2.25 -4.04 18.77
N THR A 40 -2.24 -5.12 18.00
CA THR A 40 -1.54 -5.22 16.71
C THR A 40 -1.83 -4.01 15.80
N ILE A 41 -3.04 -3.46 15.86
CA ILE A 41 -3.43 -2.29 15.07
C ILE A 41 -2.67 -1.04 15.52
N SER A 42 -2.52 -0.82 16.84
CA SER A 42 -1.71 0.30 17.36
C SER A 42 -0.25 0.19 16.94
N ASP A 43 0.30 -1.01 16.97
CA ASP A 43 1.69 -1.27 16.56
C ASP A 43 1.87 -0.98 15.08
N ILE A 44 0.95 -1.44 14.22
CA ILE A 44 0.94 -1.11 12.79
C ILE A 44 0.93 0.42 12.60
N CYS A 45 0.08 1.15 13.31
CA CYS A 45 0.04 2.60 13.21
C CYS A 45 1.36 3.25 13.62
N ASN A 46 1.99 2.77 14.69
CA ASN A 46 3.27 3.29 15.17
C ASN A 46 4.40 3.02 14.18
N GLU A 47 4.46 1.83 13.58
CA GLU A 47 5.43 1.48 12.54
C GLU A 47 5.27 2.39 11.31
N LEU A 48 4.04 2.62 10.86
CA LEU A 48 3.74 3.53 9.75
C LEU A 48 4.15 4.97 10.05
N GLU A 49 3.94 5.46 11.29
CA GLU A 49 4.38 6.80 11.70
C GLU A 49 5.91 6.96 11.75
N GLN A 50 6.65 5.85 11.87
CA GLN A 50 8.10 5.83 11.75
C GLN A 50 8.59 5.79 10.27
N GLY A 51 7.67 5.80 9.31
CA GLY A 51 7.97 5.73 7.88
C GLY A 51 8.30 4.33 7.37
N LYS A 52 7.94 3.29 8.13
CA LYS A 52 8.14 1.89 7.71
C LYS A 52 7.06 1.43 6.76
N ILE A 53 7.38 0.43 5.95
CA ILE A 53 6.43 -0.27 5.09
C ILE A 53 5.88 -1.45 5.88
N VAL A 54 4.55 -1.52 6.00
CA VAL A 54 3.85 -2.63 6.64
C VAL A 54 3.10 -3.41 5.57
N ILE A 55 3.34 -4.70 5.49
CA ILE A 55 2.63 -5.62 4.60
C ILE A 55 1.73 -6.50 5.44
N ILE A 56 0.43 -6.48 5.14
CA ILE A 56 -0.57 -7.29 5.81
C ILE A 56 -1.01 -8.37 4.83
N ASP A 57 -0.50 -9.59 5.02
CA ASP A 57 -0.91 -10.74 4.22
C ASP A 57 -2.23 -11.28 4.74
N THR A 58 -3.26 -11.15 3.92
CA THR A 58 -4.62 -11.60 4.20
C THR A 58 -5.04 -12.82 3.36
N SER A 59 -4.13 -13.40 2.60
CA SER A 59 -4.39 -14.47 1.63
C SER A 59 -4.98 -15.75 2.25
N SER A 60 -4.73 -15.99 3.53
CA SER A 60 -5.26 -17.15 4.27
C SER A 60 -6.70 -16.97 4.76
N PHE A 61 -7.29 -15.78 4.60
CA PHE A 61 -8.61 -15.47 5.15
C PHE A 61 -9.70 -15.47 4.08
N SER A 62 -10.96 -15.71 4.52
CA SER A 62 -12.11 -15.53 3.65
C SER A 62 -12.35 -14.05 3.36
N GLY A 63 -12.89 -13.72 2.18
CA GLY A 63 -13.03 -12.34 1.72
C GLY A 63 -13.65 -11.34 2.70
N SER A 64 -14.61 -11.77 3.53
CA SER A 64 -15.23 -10.89 4.54
C SER A 64 -14.28 -10.55 5.69
N VAL A 65 -13.45 -11.49 6.12
CA VAL A 65 -12.47 -11.29 7.20
C VAL A 65 -11.33 -10.40 6.70
N GLU A 66 -10.88 -10.62 5.48
CA GLU A 66 -9.87 -9.79 4.82
C GLU A 66 -10.30 -8.31 4.76
N ILE A 67 -11.53 -8.06 4.30
CA ILE A 67 -12.10 -6.70 4.24
C ILE A 67 -12.22 -6.11 5.64
N LEU A 68 -12.61 -6.90 6.65
CA LEU A 68 -12.71 -6.45 8.03
C LEU A 68 -11.34 -5.99 8.57
N ILE A 69 -10.30 -6.81 8.43
CA ILE A 69 -8.93 -6.48 8.88
C ILE A 69 -8.47 -5.19 8.24
N GLY A 70 -8.55 -5.09 6.91
CA GLY A 70 -8.17 -3.89 6.17
C GLY A 70 -8.96 -2.66 6.62
N SER A 71 -10.27 -2.81 6.85
CA SER A 71 -11.12 -1.71 7.32
C SER A 71 -10.79 -1.26 8.74
N MET A 72 -10.48 -2.18 9.65
CA MET A 72 -10.11 -1.86 11.03
C MET A 72 -8.80 -1.07 11.07
N VAL A 73 -7.74 -1.56 10.42
CA VAL A 73 -6.44 -0.86 10.36
C VAL A 73 -6.60 0.52 9.72
N THR A 74 -7.28 0.58 8.59
CA THR A 74 -7.50 1.83 7.84
C THR A 74 -8.31 2.84 8.65
N SER A 75 -9.33 2.38 9.39
CA SER A 75 -10.18 3.24 10.24
C SER A 75 -9.40 3.81 11.41
N GLU A 76 -8.53 3.02 12.03
CA GLU A 76 -7.68 3.48 13.12
C GLU A 76 -6.68 4.55 12.64
N ILE A 77 -5.99 4.31 11.51
CA ILE A 77 -5.09 5.28 10.89
C ILE A 77 -5.86 6.59 10.61
N PHE A 78 -7.03 6.49 9.99
CA PHE A 78 -7.84 7.66 9.64
C PHE A 78 -8.28 8.44 10.86
N SER A 79 -8.73 7.76 11.93
CA SER A 79 -9.17 8.36 13.19
C SER A 79 -8.02 9.08 13.88
N LYS A 80 -6.85 8.45 13.93
CA LYS A 80 -5.62 9.00 14.51
C LYS A 80 -5.16 10.26 13.78
N TYR A 81 -5.17 10.24 12.44
CA TYR A 81 -4.78 11.39 11.62
C TYR A 81 -5.82 12.53 11.64
N LYS A 82 -7.10 12.20 11.78
CA LYS A 82 -8.13 13.21 12.10
C LYS A 82 -7.83 13.89 13.43
N TYR A 83 -7.53 13.12 14.47
CA TYR A 83 -7.16 13.66 15.77
C TYR A 83 -5.94 14.58 15.69
N TYR A 84 -4.87 14.17 15.00
CA TYR A 84 -3.69 15.02 14.80
C TYR A 84 -4.02 16.34 14.11
N LYS A 85 -4.95 16.32 13.16
CA LYS A 85 -5.43 17.55 12.51
C LYS A 85 -6.15 18.48 13.50
N THR A 86 -6.99 17.93 14.39
CA THR A 86 -7.69 18.76 15.40
C THR A 86 -6.76 19.37 16.44
N LYS A 87 -5.58 18.77 16.62
CA LYS A 87 -4.52 19.25 17.56
C LYS A 87 -3.41 20.04 16.86
N ASP A 88 -3.59 20.34 15.58
CA ASP A 88 -2.59 21.05 14.75
C ASP A 88 -1.23 20.36 14.68
N GLN A 89 -1.22 19.03 14.85
CA GLN A 89 -0.03 18.18 14.85
C GLN A 89 0.21 17.47 13.51
N LEU A 90 -0.73 17.58 12.57
CA LEU A 90 -0.69 16.82 11.31
C LEU A 90 0.52 17.18 10.44
N SER A 91 1.02 18.41 10.52
CA SER A 91 2.15 18.88 9.73
C SER A 91 3.42 18.06 9.97
N SER A 92 3.67 17.64 11.22
CA SER A 92 4.83 16.85 11.62
C SER A 92 4.72 15.36 11.33
N LYS A 93 3.53 14.87 10.94
CA LYS A 93 3.30 13.44 10.66
C LYS A 93 3.63 13.08 9.22
N PRO A 94 4.13 11.86 8.95
CA PRO A 94 4.39 11.39 7.60
C PRO A 94 3.09 11.28 6.79
N VAL A 95 3.23 11.19 5.46
CA VAL A 95 2.13 10.80 4.58
C VAL A 95 2.00 9.29 4.64
N ILE A 96 0.79 8.79 4.89
CA ILE A 96 0.49 7.36 4.82
C ILE A 96 -0.10 7.05 3.44
N SER A 97 0.47 6.06 2.76
CA SER A 97 -0.07 5.53 1.51
C SER A 97 -0.64 4.13 1.76
N ILE A 98 -1.91 3.95 1.44
CA ILE A 98 -2.61 2.67 1.52
C ILE A 98 -2.70 2.11 0.10
N VAL A 99 -2.17 0.92 -0.11
CA VAL A 99 -2.22 0.21 -1.40
C VAL A 99 -3.23 -0.91 -1.31
N LEU A 100 -4.20 -0.91 -2.20
CA LEU A 100 -5.22 -1.94 -2.32
C LEU A 100 -5.04 -2.69 -3.64
N GLU A 101 -4.79 -3.98 -3.56
CA GLU A 101 -4.96 -4.89 -4.69
C GLU A 101 -6.43 -5.30 -4.83
N GLU A 102 -6.84 -5.63 -6.03
CA GLU A 102 -8.24 -5.99 -6.34
C GLU A 102 -9.25 -4.97 -5.78
N ALA A 103 -8.98 -3.70 -6.03
CA ALA A 103 -9.75 -2.58 -5.46
C ALA A 103 -11.28 -2.66 -5.63
N PRO A 104 -11.85 -3.27 -6.69
CA PRO A 104 -13.30 -3.45 -6.80
C PRO A 104 -13.93 -4.24 -5.65
N ARG A 105 -13.15 -5.09 -4.94
CA ARG A 105 -13.64 -5.84 -3.77
C ARG A 105 -14.09 -4.94 -2.63
N VAL A 106 -13.59 -3.72 -2.55
CA VAL A 106 -13.94 -2.73 -1.51
C VAL A 106 -14.50 -1.43 -2.07
N LEU A 107 -14.18 -1.08 -3.31
CA LEU A 107 -14.63 0.14 -3.98
C LEU A 107 -15.63 -0.11 -5.11
N GLY A 108 -16.00 -1.37 -5.35
CA GLY A 108 -16.98 -1.73 -6.37
C GLY A 108 -18.36 -1.15 -6.09
N LYS A 109 -19.11 -0.87 -7.17
CA LYS A 109 -20.45 -0.29 -7.09
C LYS A 109 -21.35 -1.12 -6.18
N ASP A 110 -21.38 -2.44 -6.33
CA ASP A 110 -22.21 -3.36 -5.55
C ASP A 110 -21.92 -3.30 -4.03
N ILE A 111 -20.68 -2.97 -3.67
CA ILE A 111 -20.28 -2.81 -2.26
C ILE A 111 -20.72 -1.45 -1.75
N LEU A 112 -20.51 -0.40 -2.52
CA LEU A 112 -20.81 0.99 -2.13
C LEU A 112 -22.31 1.27 -2.13
N ASP A 113 -23.11 0.55 -2.90
CA ASP A 113 -24.58 0.62 -2.89
C ASP A 113 -25.15 0.11 -1.55
N ARG A 114 -24.40 -0.73 -0.81
CA ARG A 114 -24.78 -1.19 0.54
C ARG A 114 -24.42 -0.17 1.64
N GLY A 115 -23.61 0.82 1.31
CA GLY A 115 -23.16 1.88 2.21
C GLY A 115 -21.72 2.30 1.97
N ASN A 116 -21.39 3.51 2.43
CA ASN A 116 -20.02 4.00 2.37
C ASN A 116 -19.13 3.22 3.35
N ASN A 117 -17.91 2.92 2.88
CA ASN A 117 -16.88 2.32 3.71
C ASN A 117 -15.70 3.27 3.89
N ILE A 118 -14.73 2.86 4.74
CA ILE A 118 -13.57 3.70 5.04
C ILE A 118 -12.70 3.98 3.82
N PHE A 119 -12.55 3.03 2.89
CA PHE A 119 -11.74 3.20 1.68
C PHE A 119 -12.35 4.24 0.73
N SER A 120 -13.67 4.23 0.56
CA SER A 120 -14.38 5.24 -0.23
C SER A 120 -14.31 6.62 0.43
N THR A 121 -14.26 6.69 1.75
CA THR A 121 -14.05 7.93 2.50
C THR A 121 -12.65 8.47 2.26
N ILE A 122 -11.63 7.63 2.33
CA ILE A 122 -10.24 8.03 2.06
C ILE A 122 -10.05 8.46 0.60
N ALA A 123 -10.64 7.75 -0.36
CA ALA A 123 -10.59 8.16 -1.76
C ALA A 123 -11.12 9.58 -1.98
N ARG A 124 -12.10 10.02 -1.19
CA ARG A 124 -12.69 11.37 -1.28
C ARG A 124 -11.98 12.40 -0.42
N GLU A 125 -11.54 12.04 0.77
CA GLU A 125 -11.13 12.98 1.80
C GLU A 125 -9.71 12.76 2.36
N GLY A 126 -9.08 11.63 2.06
CA GLY A 126 -7.80 11.22 2.65
C GLY A 126 -6.72 12.29 2.53
N ARG A 127 -6.66 13.01 1.41
CA ARG A 127 -5.70 14.10 1.18
C ARG A 127 -5.71 15.16 2.28
N LYS A 128 -6.88 15.47 2.86
CA LYS A 128 -7.03 16.44 3.94
C LYS A 128 -6.32 16.00 5.23
N PHE A 129 -6.02 14.71 5.33
CA PHE A 129 -5.44 14.04 6.50
C PHE A 129 -4.10 13.37 6.17
N LYS A 130 -3.41 13.77 5.10
CA LYS A 130 -2.15 13.15 4.65
C LYS A 130 -2.26 11.62 4.42
N ILE A 131 -3.42 11.12 4.05
CA ILE A 131 -3.63 9.72 3.71
C ILE A 131 -3.94 9.62 2.22
N GLY A 132 -3.09 8.88 1.50
CA GLY A 132 -3.27 8.54 0.09
C GLY A 132 -3.82 7.13 -0.08
N LEU A 133 -4.56 6.91 -1.17
CA LEU A 133 -5.06 5.61 -1.57
C LEU A 133 -4.57 5.29 -2.98
N THR A 134 -3.90 4.16 -3.13
CA THR A 134 -3.53 3.58 -4.42
C THR A 134 -4.38 2.35 -4.65
N ALA A 135 -5.20 2.38 -5.69
CA ALA A 135 -6.07 1.27 -6.08
C ALA A 135 -5.50 0.57 -7.30
N ILE A 136 -5.26 -0.73 -7.20
CA ILE A 136 -4.81 -1.57 -8.31
C ILE A 136 -6.01 -2.41 -8.75
N THR A 137 -6.29 -2.40 -10.05
CA THR A 137 -7.43 -3.14 -10.61
C THR A 137 -7.23 -3.43 -12.09
N GLN A 138 -7.77 -4.57 -12.52
CA GLN A 138 -7.95 -4.90 -13.93
C GLN A 138 -9.36 -4.51 -14.43
N LEU A 139 -10.30 -4.24 -13.51
CA LEU A 139 -11.71 -3.97 -13.80
C LEU A 139 -12.15 -2.60 -13.27
N PRO A 140 -11.60 -1.50 -13.81
CA PRO A 140 -11.98 -0.15 -13.37
C PRO A 140 -13.45 0.19 -13.60
N SER A 141 -14.12 -0.43 -14.58
CA SER A 141 -15.55 -0.22 -14.84
C SER A 141 -16.47 -0.60 -13.66
N LEU A 142 -15.99 -1.50 -12.76
CA LEU A 142 -16.73 -1.88 -11.56
C LEU A 142 -16.67 -0.81 -10.46
N ILE A 143 -15.72 0.12 -10.52
CA ILE A 143 -15.58 1.21 -9.54
C ILE A 143 -16.41 2.41 -10.02
N PRO A 144 -17.23 3.03 -9.15
CA PRO A 144 -17.99 4.21 -9.52
C PRO A 144 -17.11 5.31 -10.09
N ARG A 145 -17.54 5.94 -11.18
CA ARG A 145 -16.83 7.03 -11.87
C ARG A 145 -16.37 8.13 -10.92
N GLN A 146 -17.21 8.50 -9.94
CA GLN A 146 -16.87 9.51 -8.95
C GLN A 146 -15.66 9.15 -8.08
N ILE A 147 -15.49 7.88 -7.76
CA ILE A 147 -14.32 7.39 -7.00
C ILE A 147 -13.08 7.42 -7.90
N LEU A 148 -13.19 6.91 -9.13
CA LEU A 148 -12.09 6.95 -10.11
C LEU A 148 -11.64 8.39 -10.41
N ALA A 149 -12.57 9.32 -10.51
CA ALA A 149 -12.27 10.74 -10.77
C ALA A 149 -11.50 11.40 -9.62
N ASN A 150 -11.71 10.97 -8.37
CA ASN A 150 -10.95 11.45 -7.21
C ASN A 150 -9.51 10.90 -7.16
N MET A 151 -9.23 9.81 -7.87
CA MET A 151 -7.88 9.27 -8.03
C MET A 151 -7.19 9.99 -9.20
N ASN A 152 -6.69 11.19 -8.95
CA ASN A 152 -6.19 12.12 -9.97
C ASN A 152 -5.01 11.59 -10.79
N THR A 153 -4.15 10.76 -10.18
CA THR A 153 -3.04 10.14 -10.88
C THR A 153 -3.42 8.72 -11.26
N LYS A 154 -3.29 8.39 -12.53
CA LYS A 154 -3.52 7.04 -13.06
C LYS A 154 -2.29 6.58 -13.82
N ILE A 155 -1.88 5.35 -13.56
CA ILE A 155 -0.87 4.62 -14.32
C ILE A 155 -1.64 3.56 -15.09
N ILE A 156 -1.80 3.79 -16.39
CA ILE A 156 -2.65 2.99 -17.28
C ILE A 156 -1.73 2.06 -18.05
N MET A 157 -1.85 0.76 -17.81
CA MET A 157 -1.18 -0.28 -18.56
C MET A 157 -2.09 -0.78 -19.69
N GLY A 158 -1.65 -1.76 -20.48
CA GLY A 158 -2.43 -2.32 -21.57
C GLY A 158 -3.79 -2.86 -21.08
N ILE A 159 -4.88 -2.39 -21.67
CA ILE A 159 -6.25 -2.80 -21.37
C ILE A 159 -6.94 -3.21 -22.66
N GLU A 160 -7.24 -4.50 -22.82
CA GLU A 160 -7.85 -5.02 -24.04
C GLU A 160 -9.36 -4.76 -24.12
N MET A 161 -10.06 -4.80 -22.97
CA MET A 161 -11.52 -4.69 -22.92
C MET A 161 -11.97 -3.23 -23.06
N GLN A 162 -12.84 -2.96 -24.02
CA GLN A 162 -13.35 -1.62 -24.30
C GLN A 162 -14.07 -0.97 -23.10
N PRO A 163 -14.95 -1.64 -22.35
CA PRO A 163 -15.64 -1.04 -21.20
C PRO A 163 -14.65 -0.53 -20.14
N GLU A 164 -13.55 -1.28 -19.93
CA GLU A 164 -12.53 -0.91 -18.94
C GLU A 164 -11.74 0.31 -19.39
N ARG A 165 -11.34 0.36 -20.67
CA ARG A 165 -10.70 1.55 -21.24
C ARG A 165 -11.59 2.78 -21.14
N GLN A 166 -12.88 2.61 -21.47
CA GLN A 166 -13.84 3.72 -21.42
C GLN A 166 -13.96 4.29 -20.00
N ALA A 167 -14.05 3.44 -18.98
CA ALA A 167 -14.11 3.87 -17.57
C ALA A 167 -12.90 4.70 -17.16
N ILE A 168 -11.71 4.31 -17.61
CA ILE A 168 -10.47 5.07 -17.34
C ILE A 168 -10.45 6.39 -18.11
N ILE A 169 -10.75 6.38 -19.40
CA ILE A 169 -10.77 7.58 -20.26
C ILE A 169 -11.72 8.64 -19.67
N GLU A 170 -12.94 8.25 -19.34
CA GLU A 170 -13.96 9.15 -18.80
C GLU A 170 -13.66 9.71 -17.42
N SER A 171 -12.81 9.03 -16.65
CA SER A 171 -12.43 9.44 -15.30
C SER A 171 -11.05 10.09 -15.22
N SER A 172 -10.34 10.23 -16.34
CA SER A 172 -9.00 10.79 -16.37
C SER A 172 -9.03 12.32 -16.37
N ALA A 173 -7.95 12.92 -15.83
CA ALA A 173 -7.81 14.37 -15.76
C ALA A 173 -7.51 15.00 -17.14
N GLN A 174 -6.84 14.26 -18.01
CA GLN A 174 -6.58 14.64 -19.38
C GLN A 174 -7.55 13.96 -20.34
N ASP A 175 -7.77 14.58 -21.49
CA ASP A 175 -8.53 13.96 -22.57
C ASP A 175 -7.71 12.85 -23.22
N LEU A 176 -8.14 11.62 -23.03
CA LEU A 176 -7.56 10.40 -23.58
C LEU A 176 -8.40 9.81 -24.72
N SER A 177 -9.35 10.55 -25.27
CA SER A 177 -10.26 10.05 -26.32
C SER A 177 -9.50 9.55 -27.54
N THR A 178 -8.41 10.21 -27.91
CA THR A 178 -7.52 9.82 -29.02
C THR A 178 -6.63 8.63 -28.68
N ASP A 179 -6.37 8.35 -27.39
CA ASP A 179 -5.46 7.31 -26.92
C ASP A 179 -6.11 5.94 -26.72
N ASN A 180 -7.39 5.80 -26.99
CA ASN A 180 -8.13 4.55 -26.78
C ASN A 180 -7.46 3.35 -27.48
N ARG A 181 -6.99 3.52 -28.74
CA ARG A 181 -6.27 2.47 -29.47
C ARG A 181 -4.87 2.24 -28.92
N ASN A 182 -4.18 3.31 -28.53
CA ASN A 182 -2.85 3.24 -27.94
C ASN A 182 -2.88 2.45 -26.62
N ILE A 183 -3.86 2.69 -25.74
CA ILE A 183 -4.03 1.95 -24.50
C ILE A 183 -4.27 0.46 -24.74
N ALA A 184 -4.99 0.11 -25.79
CA ALA A 184 -5.24 -1.30 -26.14
C ALA A 184 -3.98 -2.02 -26.66
N SER A 185 -3.04 -1.29 -27.24
CA SER A 185 -1.82 -1.82 -27.88
C SER A 185 -0.56 -1.68 -27.04
N LEU A 186 -0.65 -1.22 -25.79
CA LEU A 186 0.50 -1.15 -24.87
C LEU A 186 1.05 -2.54 -24.60
N ASP A 187 2.35 -2.69 -24.76
CA ASP A 187 3.08 -3.91 -24.47
C ASP A 187 3.43 -4.04 -22.98
N LYS A 188 3.99 -5.19 -22.61
CA LYS A 188 4.46 -5.42 -21.24
C LYS A 188 5.50 -4.38 -20.83
N GLY A 189 5.25 -3.73 -19.70
CA GLY A 189 6.11 -2.68 -19.18
C GLY A 189 5.87 -1.30 -19.80
N GLU A 190 4.95 -1.15 -20.74
CA GLU A 190 4.53 0.15 -21.24
C GLU A 190 3.31 0.64 -20.46
N ALA A 191 3.27 1.95 -20.19
CA ALA A 191 2.14 2.57 -19.51
C ALA A 191 1.98 4.03 -19.94
N ILE A 192 0.79 4.58 -19.69
CA ILE A 192 0.48 5.98 -19.83
C ILE A 192 0.15 6.54 -18.43
N ILE A 193 0.84 7.60 -18.02
CA ILE A 193 0.54 8.33 -16.80
C ILE A 193 -0.32 9.53 -17.11
N THR A 194 -1.46 9.65 -16.40
CA THR A 194 -2.28 10.85 -16.36
C THR A 194 -2.31 11.42 -14.95
N SER A 195 -2.18 12.72 -14.80
CA SER A 195 -2.24 13.37 -13.48
C SER A 195 -2.39 14.88 -13.60
N ASN A 196 -2.92 15.49 -12.56
CA ASN A 196 -3.05 16.96 -12.46
C ASN A 196 -1.70 17.72 -12.43
N PHE A 197 -0.57 17.04 -12.23
CA PHE A 197 0.76 17.67 -12.30
C PHE A 197 1.28 17.84 -13.74
N SER A 198 0.65 17.18 -14.71
CA SER A 198 1.02 17.29 -16.14
C SER A 198 -0.15 17.81 -16.96
N LYS A 199 0.16 18.58 -18.00
CA LYS A 199 -0.85 19.05 -18.96
C LYS A 199 -1.26 17.97 -19.96
N PHE A 200 -0.40 16.99 -20.18
CA PHE A 200 -0.57 15.91 -21.16
C PHE A 200 -0.37 14.55 -20.51
N ALA A 201 -0.97 13.53 -21.09
CA ALA A 201 -0.68 12.15 -20.77
C ALA A 201 0.77 11.83 -21.15
N ILE A 202 1.47 11.12 -20.28
CA ILE A 202 2.92 10.83 -20.44
C ILE A 202 3.08 9.34 -20.69
N PRO A 203 3.50 8.91 -21.88
CA PRO A 203 3.89 7.53 -22.11
C PRO A 203 5.19 7.23 -21.37
N ILE A 204 5.25 6.08 -20.72
CA ILE A 204 6.42 5.63 -19.98
C ILE A 204 6.72 4.16 -20.27
N LYS A 205 7.96 3.77 -20.05
CA LYS A 205 8.39 2.37 -19.99
C LYS A 205 8.82 2.05 -18.56
N ILE A 206 8.16 1.08 -17.97
CA ILE A 206 8.46 0.59 -16.62
C ILE A 206 9.59 -0.43 -16.76
N PRO A 207 10.73 -0.25 -16.10
CA PRO A 207 11.83 -1.20 -16.17
C PRO A 207 11.45 -2.52 -15.52
N PHE A 208 12.05 -3.62 -15.95
CA PHE A 208 11.81 -4.92 -15.37
C PHE A 208 12.34 -4.96 -13.92
N PHE A 209 11.52 -5.41 -12.99
CA PHE A 209 11.81 -5.34 -11.55
C PHE A 209 13.14 -6.00 -11.17
N ASP A 210 13.42 -7.20 -11.72
CA ASP A 210 14.65 -7.93 -11.43
C ASP A 210 15.91 -7.19 -11.90
N GLU A 211 15.82 -6.41 -12.99
CA GLU A 211 16.93 -5.58 -13.48
C GLU A 211 17.19 -4.42 -12.52
N VAL A 212 16.12 -3.76 -12.05
CA VAL A 212 16.22 -2.68 -11.07
C VAL A 212 16.84 -3.18 -9.76
N VAL A 213 16.40 -4.34 -9.27
CA VAL A 213 16.97 -4.95 -8.07
C VAL A 213 18.44 -5.27 -8.23
N LYS A 214 18.83 -5.90 -9.36
CA LYS A 214 20.24 -6.21 -9.66
C LYS A 214 21.11 -4.96 -9.70
N GLU A 215 20.63 -3.90 -10.35
CA GLU A 215 21.37 -2.63 -10.41
C GLU A 215 21.54 -1.99 -9.01
N GLN A 216 20.50 -2.01 -8.19
CA GLN A 216 20.57 -1.45 -6.84
C GLN A 216 21.53 -2.22 -5.94
N LEU A 217 21.50 -3.57 -5.98
CA LEU A 217 22.44 -4.41 -5.26
C LEU A 217 23.90 -4.16 -5.70
N GLN A 218 24.14 -4.00 -6.99
CA GLN A 218 25.48 -3.66 -7.51
C GLN A 218 25.96 -2.28 -7.05
N LYS A 219 25.06 -1.28 -6.99
CA LYS A 219 25.39 0.06 -6.48
C LYS A 219 25.70 0.03 -4.98
N GLN A 220 24.95 -0.73 -4.18
CA GLN A 220 25.20 -0.90 -2.76
C GLN A 220 26.55 -1.56 -2.49
N ASN A 221 26.87 -2.65 -3.19
CA ASN A 221 28.15 -3.34 -3.07
C ASN A 221 29.34 -2.44 -3.44
N LYS A 222 29.22 -1.64 -4.52
CA LYS A 222 30.26 -0.67 -4.91
C LYS A 222 30.47 0.41 -3.88
N ASN A 223 29.41 0.89 -3.22
CA ASN A 223 29.52 1.91 -2.17
C ASN A 223 30.14 1.33 -0.89
N GLN A 224 29.80 0.10 -0.50
CA GLN A 224 30.45 -0.58 0.63
C GLN A 224 31.95 -0.79 0.37
N HIS A 225 32.33 -1.21 -0.83
CA HIS A 225 33.75 -1.33 -1.21
C HIS A 225 34.50 0.00 -1.24
N LYS A 226 33.85 1.11 -1.60
CA LYS A 226 34.46 2.44 -1.51
C LYS A 226 34.66 2.89 -0.06
N THR A 227 33.70 2.66 0.80
CA THR A 227 33.79 3.01 2.22
C THR A 227 34.87 2.20 2.92
N LEU A 228 34.98 0.88 2.64
CA LEU A 228 36.03 0.03 3.18
C LEU A 228 37.44 0.44 2.72
N LYS A 229 37.60 0.89 1.47
CA LYS A 229 38.89 1.39 0.98
C LYS A 229 39.30 2.74 1.58
N GLN A 230 38.37 3.55 2.05
CA GLN A 230 38.63 4.82 2.73
C GLN A 230 38.94 4.68 4.22
N THR A 231 38.53 3.56 4.84
CA THR A 231 38.75 3.29 6.26
C THR A 231 39.94 2.42 6.55
N LEU A 232 40.63 1.85 5.55
CA LEU A 232 41.89 1.16 5.75
C LEU A 232 43.01 2.16 5.80
N PRO A 233 43.79 2.26 6.93
CA PRO A 233 44.99 3.10 6.98
C PRO A 233 45.99 2.60 5.93
N ASN A 234 46.60 3.52 5.18
CA ASN A 234 47.67 3.21 4.24
C ASN A 234 48.74 2.39 4.99
N PRO A 235 49.18 1.23 4.46
CA PRO A 235 50.29 0.51 5.05
C PRO A 235 51.52 1.41 5.02
N LYS A 236 52.07 1.71 6.21
CA LYS A 236 53.36 2.41 6.31
C LYS A 236 54.37 1.56 5.55
N PRO A 237 55.27 2.18 4.74
CA PRO A 237 56.35 1.43 4.09
C PRO A 237 57.22 0.81 5.18
N GLN A 238 57.32 -0.51 5.19
CA GLN A 238 58.30 -1.22 6.03
C GLN A 238 59.67 -0.90 5.47
N THR A 239 60.47 -0.17 6.25
CA THR A 239 61.93 -0.04 6.04
C THR A 239 62.56 -1.43 6.25
N VAL A 240 63.01 -2.00 5.15
CA VAL A 240 63.85 -3.18 5.17
C VAL A 240 65.19 -2.71 5.74
N THR A 241 65.48 -3.07 6.97
CA THR A 241 66.85 -2.99 7.51
C THR A 241 67.65 -4.16 6.97
N ASP A 242 68.58 -3.82 6.11
CA ASP A 242 69.60 -4.71 5.58
C ASP A 242 70.48 -5.21 6.73
N PHE A 243 70.44 -6.51 7.03
CA PHE A 243 71.41 -7.19 7.91
C PHE A 243 72.52 -7.80 7.01
N SER A 244 73.39 -6.96 6.56
CA SER A 244 74.71 -7.39 6.03
C SER A 244 75.80 -6.94 6.98
N GLY A 245 76.36 -7.85 7.70
CA GLY A 245 77.59 -7.59 8.44
C GLY A 245 77.70 -8.25 9.80
N ILE A 246 78.08 -9.52 9.84
CA ILE A 246 79.02 -10.09 10.82
C ILE A 246 79.77 -11.22 10.14
N ASN A 247 80.95 -10.89 9.65
CA ASN A 247 82.05 -11.83 9.47
C ASN A 247 83.10 -11.42 10.50
N SER A 248 83.45 -12.35 11.35
CA SER A 248 84.75 -12.70 11.97
C SER A 248 84.54 -13.38 13.31
#